data_8c36e638ea553777d55e44f56b349be2
#
_entry.id   8c36e638ea553777d55e44f56b349be2
#
_cell.length_a   1.000
_cell.length_b   1.000
_cell.length_c   1.000
_cell.angle_alpha   90.00
_cell.angle_beta   90.00
_cell.angle_gamma   90.00
#
_symmetry.space_group_name_H-M   'P 1'
#
loop_
_entity.id
_entity.type
_entity.pdbx_description
1 polymer ?
#
loop_
_entity_poly.entity_id
_entity_poly.type
_entity_poly.pdbx_seq_one_letter_code
_entity_poly.pdbx_strand_id
1 'polypeptide(L)'
;MCGRFTLKNKKAVKKLYDIDIIPSYNIAPSQKILMFSGIKLDYIPWSFSPNWSKIPMNLSNARAESINIKPSFKNCKKCVIIADGWYEWKRTSIAKIPFYHYVNNSLIHMAGIYNNKGCAIVTTKACTNIINIHHRQPLLLDGLNIF
;
A
#
# COMPACT_ATOMS: atom_id res chain seq x y z
N MET A 1 -3.71 5.77 -8.80
CA MET A 1 -3.43 5.59 -7.34
C MET A 1 -3.82 4.18 -6.96
N CYS A 2 -2.99 3.51 -6.18
CA CYS A 2 -3.26 2.16 -5.71
C CYS A 2 -4.51 2.15 -4.82
N GLY A 3 -5.58 1.59 -5.29
CA GLY A 3 -6.86 1.49 -4.59
C GLY A 3 -7.32 0.06 -4.32
N ARG A 4 -6.58 -0.93 -4.79
CA ARG A 4 -6.81 -2.36 -4.58
C ARG A 4 -5.52 -3.14 -4.70
N PHE A 5 -5.32 -4.09 -3.81
CA PHE A 5 -4.18 -4.99 -3.88
C PHE A 5 -4.52 -6.39 -3.37
N THR A 6 -3.58 -7.30 -3.48
CA THR A 6 -3.75 -8.70 -3.05
C THR A 6 -2.69 -9.09 -2.03
N LEU A 7 -3.05 -9.98 -1.14
CA LEU A 7 -2.14 -10.78 -0.33
C LEU A 7 -2.72 -12.18 -0.21
N LYS A 8 -2.35 -13.05 -1.15
CA LYS A 8 -2.93 -14.38 -1.34
C LYS A 8 -1.92 -15.53 -1.19
N ASN A 9 -0.62 -15.21 -1.30
CA ASN A 9 0.43 -16.22 -1.25
C ASN A 9 0.78 -16.60 0.19
N LYS A 10 -0.04 -17.49 0.79
CA LYS A 10 0.15 -18.02 2.15
C LYS A 10 1.52 -18.64 2.36
N LYS A 11 2.01 -19.40 1.37
CA LYS A 11 3.30 -20.09 1.47
C LYS A 11 4.47 -19.13 1.57
N ALA A 12 4.48 -18.07 0.76
CA ALA A 12 5.52 -17.06 0.79
C ALA A 12 5.51 -16.27 2.12
N VAL A 13 4.33 -15.90 2.62
CA VAL A 13 4.20 -15.21 3.90
C VAL A 13 4.67 -16.10 5.05
N LYS A 14 4.24 -17.36 5.08
CA LYS A 14 4.66 -18.33 6.11
C LYS A 14 6.17 -18.55 6.08
N LYS A 15 6.74 -18.72 4.88
CA LYS A 15 8.19 -18.96 4.71
C LYS A 15 9.03 -17.76 5.17
N LEU A 16 8.60 -16.54 4.85
CA LEU A 16 9.40 -15.33 5.13
C LEU A 16 9.17 -14.77 6.52
N TYR A 17 7.97 -14.89 7.07
CA TYR A 17 7.58 -14.20 8.29
C TYR A 17 7.04 -15.11 9.40
N ASP A 18 6.90 -16.40 9.12
CA ASP A 18 6.37 -17.41 10.04
C ASP A 18 5.00 -17.07 10.64
N ILE A 19 4.15 -16.45 9.82
CA ILE A 19 2.76 -16.16 10.17
C ILE A 19 1.79 -16.78 9.15
N ASP A 20 0.60 -17.11 9.63
CA ASP A 20 -0.50 -17.57 8.80
C ASP A 20 -1.42 -16.41 8.44
N ILE A 21 -1.83 -16.35 7.18
CA ILE A 21 -2.77 -15.35 6.68
C ILE A 21 -4.00 -16.00 6.07
N ILE A 22 -5.11 -15.29 6.02
CA ILE A 22 -6.25 -15.61 5.19
C ILE A 22 -6.03 -14.97 3.83
N PRO A 23 -5.92 -15.76 2.73
CA PRO A 23 -5.71 -15.19 1.40
C PRO A 23 -6.77 -14.18 1.03
N SER A 24 -6.35 -13.02 0.52
CA SER A 24 -7.26 -12.00 0.03
C SER A 24 -6.85 -11.57 -1.38
N TYR A 25 -7.82 -11.65 -2.29
CA TYR A 25 -7.65 -11.32 -3.72
C TYR A 25 -8.14 -9.93 -4.08
N ASN A 26 -8.71 -9.21 -3.13
CA ASN A 26 -9.35 -7.91 -3.38
C ASN A 26 -9.38 -7.07 -2.11
N ILE A 27 -8.21 -6.64 -1.66
CA ILE A 27 -8.08 -5.78 -0.47
C ILE A 27 -8.40 -4.34 -0.88
N ALA A 28 -9.36 -3.74 -0.19
CA ALA A 28 -9.85 -2.39 -0.41
C ALA A 28 -9.55 -1.46 0.77
N PRO A 29 -9.54 -0.13 0.56
CA PRO A 29 -9.48 0.82 1.66
C PRO A 29 -10.51 0.54 2.75
N SER A 30 -10.18 0.87 3.98
CA SER A 30 -10.89 0.58 5.25
C SER A 30 -10.69 -0.82 5.81
N GLN A 31 -10.25 -1.78 5.03
CA GLN A 31 -9.91 -3.11 5.55
C GLN A 31 -8.59 -3.08 6.32
N LYS A 32 -8.44 -4.01 7.27
CA LYS A 32 -7.17 -4.21 7.97
C LYS A 32 -6.18 -4.90 7.04
N ILE A 33 -4.97 -4.39 6.99
CA ILE A 33 -3.89 -4.88 6.13
C ILE A 33 -2.64 -5.19 6.95
N LEU A 34 -1.85 -6.15 6.47
CA LEU A 34 -0.61 -6.56 7.11
C LEU A 34 0.50 -5.55 6.84
N MET A 35 1.12 -5.04 7.88
CA MET A 35 2.25 -4.10 7.76
C MET A 35 3.36 -4.42 8.77
N PHE A 36 4.58 -4.01 8.43
CA PHE A 36 5.74 -4.01 9.31
C PHE A 36 6.03 -2.59 9.79
N SER A 37 6.00 -2.40 11.10
CA SER A 37 6.18 -1.09 11.73
C SER A 37 7.64 -0.65 11.91
N GLY A 38 8.59 -1.49 11.52
CA GLY A 38 10.02 -1.37 11.88
C GLY A 38 10.39 -2.20 13.10
N ILE A 39 9.41 -2.68 13.86
CA ILE A 39 9.61 -3.52 15.06
C ILE A 39 8.91 -4.86 14.88
N LYS A 40 7.66 -4.88 14.46
CA LYS A 40 6.83 -6.08 14.33
C LYS A 40 5.89 -5.99 13.14
N LEU A 41 5.40 -7.17 12.72
CA LEU A 41 4.26 -7.30 11.84
C LEU A 41 2.96 -7.16 12.64
N ASP A 42 2.01 -6.42 12.09
CA ASP A 42 0.70 -6.19 12.70
C ASP A 42 -0.35 -5.86 11.63
N TYR A 43 -1.61 -5.94 12.01
CA TYR A 43 -2.73 -5.53 11.15
C TYR A 43 -3.21 -4.14 11.53
N ILE A 44 -3.36 -3.27 10.53
CA ILE A 44 -3.80 -1.89 10.71
C ILE A 44 -4.85 -1.52 9.66
N PRO A 45 -5.87 -0.68 9.97
CA PRO A 45 -6.79 -0.20 8.96
C PRO A 45 -6.10 0.57 7.84
N TRP A 46 -6.40 0.24 6.61
CA TRP A 46 -5.96 1.01 5.44
C TRP A 46 -6.83 2.25 5.26
N SER A 47 -6.64 3.18 6.16
CA SER A 47 -7.46 4.40 6.25
C SER A 47 -6.76 5.40 7.17
N PHE A 48 -5.81 6.14 6.63
CA PHE A 48 -5.02 7.09 7.41
C PHE A 48 -5.83 8.38 7.68
N SER A 49 -5.76 8.86 8.90
CA SER A 49 -6.24 10.19 9.28
C SER A 49 -5.22 10.88 10.18
N PRO A 50 -4.88 12.14 9.91
CA PRO A 50 -3.94 12.88 10.76
C PRO A 50 -4.44 12.98 12.20
N ASN A 51 -3.53 13.02 13.18
CA ASN A 51 -3.90 13.09 14.60
C ASN A 51 -4.68 14.36 14.96
N TRP A 52 -4.38 15.47 14.29
CA TRP A 52 -5.06 16.75 14.51
C TRP A 52 -6.49 16.81 13.92
N SER A 53 -6.82 15.91 12.99
CA SER A 53 -8.15 15.91 12.38
C SER A 53 -9.20 15.33 13.31
N LYS A 54 -10.23 16.14 13.59
CA LYS A 54 -11.40 15.74 14.39
C LYS A 54 -12.35 14.83 13.60
N ILE A 55 -12.32 14.95 12.26
CA ILE A 55 -13.14 14.16 11.34
C ILE A 55 -12.24 13.16 10.62
N PRO A 56 -12.65 11.89 10.46
CA PRO A 56 -11.89 10.91 9.68
C PRO A 56 -11.67 11.39 8.25
N MET A 57 -10.41 11.45 7.81
CA MET A 57 -10.07 11.84 6.43
C MET A 57 -9.98 10.64 5.49
N ASN A 58 -9.80 9.44 6.05
CA ASN A 58 -9.77 8.16 5.31
C ASN A 58 -8.82 8.18 4.10
N LEU A 59 -7.62 8.69 4.28
CA LEU A 59 -6.61 8.77 3.22
C LEU A 59 -6.00 7.40 2.98
N SER A 60 -6.20 6.85 1.78
CA SER A 60 -5.64 5.54 1.40
C SER A 60 -4.26 5.63 0.76
N ASN A 61 -3.89 6.80 0.23
CA ASN A 61 -2.60 7.03 -0.44
C ASN A 61 -1.96 8.33 0.00
N ALA A 62 -0.62 8.35 -0.03
CA ALA A 62 0.21 9.53 0.17
C ALA A 62 1.30 9.60 -0.90
N ARG A 63 1.55 10.76 -1.47
CA ARG A 63 2.60 10.94 -2.48
C ARG A 63 3.96 11.06 -1.82
N ALA A 64 4.94 10.26 -2.24
CA ALA A 64 6.32 10.27 -1.72
C ALA A 64 6.91 11.68 -1.75
N GLU A 65 6.64 12.45 -2.82
CA GLU A 65 7.18 13.79 -3.02
C GLU A 65 6.67 14.82 -1.98
N SER A 66 5.61 14.51 -1.28
CA SER A 66 4.94 15.49 -0.39
C SER A 66 4.71 14.99 1.04
N ILE A 67 5.10 13.77 1.38
CA ILE A 67 4.86 13.22 2.74
C ILE A 67 5.56 14.02 3.86
N ASN A 68 6.71 14.61 3.56
CA ASN A 68 7.46 15.42 4.53
C ASN A 68 7.01 16.90 4.58
N ILE A 69 6.16 17.31 3.64
CA ILE A 69 5.75 18.72 3.47
C ILE A 69 4.31 18.93 3.91
N LYS A 70 3.41 18.02 3.50
CA LYS A 70 1.97 18.17 3.78
C LYS A 70 1.65 18.02 5.27
N PRO A 71 0.89 18.95 5.86
CA PRO A 71 0.48 18.86 7.27
C PRO A 71 -0.22 17.55 7.63
N SER A 72 -0.96 16.95 6.68
CA SER A 72 -1.64 15.67 6.88
C SER A 72 -0.68 14.51 7.18
N PHE A 73 0.55 14.55 6.66
CA PHE A 73 1.52 13.46 6.76
C PHE A 73 2.74 13.80 7.62
N LYS A 74 2.85 15.06 8.03
CA LYS A 74 3.93 15.50 8.91
C LYS A 74 3.89 14.72 10.23
N ASN A 75 5.04 14.23 10.67
CA ASN A 75 5.23 13.44 11.90
C ASN A 75 4.51 12.07 11.89
N CYS A 76 4.10 11.54 10.74
CA CYS A 76 3.69 10.15 10.65
C CYS A 76 4.90 9.21 10.73
N LYS A 77 4.66 7.99 11.15
CA LYS A 77 5.66 6.92 11.12
C LYS A 77 5.66 6.24 9.76
N LYS A 78 6.80 5.74 9.34
CA LYS A 78 6.95 4.95 8.11
C LYS A 78 6.78 3.46 8.41
N CYS A 79 6.24 2.73 7.45
CA CYS A 79 6.05 1.29 7.55
C CYS A 79 6.22 0.62 6.18
N VAL A 80 6.23 -0.70 6.18
CA VAL A 80 6.20 -1.53 4.99
C VAL A 80 4.87 -2.28 4.95
N ILE A 81 4.13 -2.19 3.85
CA ILE A 81 2.89 -2.90 3.62
C ILE A 81 3.19 -4.14 2.79
N ILE A 82 2.75 -5.31 3.26
CA ILE A 82 2.99 -6.59 2.63
C ILE A 82 1.87 -6.88 1.63
N ALA A 83 2.25 -7.22 0.41
CA ALA A 83 1.34 -7.55 -0.68
C ALA A 83 1.96 -8.60 -1.61
N ASP A 84 1.24 -9.06 -2.60
CA ASP A 84 1.77 -9.89 -3.70
C ASP A 84 1.33 -9.41 -5.09
N GLY A 85 0.54 -8.36 -5.16
CA GLY A 85 0.17 -7.68 -6.38
C GLY A 85 -0.80 -6.54 -6.13
N TRP A 86 -0.99 -5.67 -7.10
CA TRP A 86 -1.96 -4.57 -7.02
C TRP A 86 -2.67 -4.36 -8.33
N TYR A 87 -3.82 -3.70 -8.28
CA TYR A 87 -4.61 -3.31 -9.44
C TYR A 87 -4.45 -1.83 -9.74
N GLU A 88 -4.34 -1.50 -11.01
CA GLU A 88 -4.54 -0.15 -11.55
C GLU A 88 -5.55 -0.18 -12.68
N TRP A 89 -6.33 0.88 -12.84
CA TRP A 89 -7.35 0.97 -13.86
C TRP A 89 -6.93 1.94 -14.95
N LYS A 90 -6.80 1.42 -16.16
CA LYS A 90 -6.65 2.27 -17.34
C LYS A 90 -8.00 2.86 -17.70
N ARG A 91 -8.06 4.19 -17.72
CA ARG A 91 -9.25 4.90 -18.16
C ARG A 91 -9.22 5.03 -19.68
N THR A 92 -10.29 4.62 -20.35
CA THR A 92 -10.56 4.85 -21.77
C THR A 92 -11.79 5.73 -21.89
N SER A 93 -12.14 6.13 -23.13
CA SER A 93 -13.35 6.93 -23.40
C SER A 93 -14.67 6.22 -23.00
N ILE A 94 -14.66 4.89 -22.94
CA ILE A 94 -15.86 4.07 -22.74
C ILE A 94 -15.82 3.20 -21.49
N ALA A 95 -14.65 2.96 -20.88
CA ALA A 95 -14.52 2.01 -19.77
C ALA A 95 -13.30 2.29 -18.88
N LYS A 96 -13.32 1.69 -17.68
CA LYS A 96 -12.16 1.52 -16.82
C LYS A 96 -11.74 0.05 -16.87
N ILE A 97 -10.53 -0.21 -17.35
CA ILE A 97 -10.02 -1.56 -17.54
C ILE A 97 -8.99 -1.87 -16.45
N PRO A 98 -9.20 -2.90 -15.60
CA PRO A 98 -8.27 -3.27 -14.56
C PRO A 98 -7.05 -3.99 -15.13
N PHE A 99 -5.88 -3.65 -14.60
CA PHE A 99 -4.61 -4.33 -14.86
C PHE A 99 -4.02 -4.78 -13.53
N TYR A 100 -3.67 -6.05 -13.45
CA TYR A 100 -3.04 -6.63 -12.28
C TYR A 100 -1.52 -6.62 -12.45
N HIS A 101 -0.82 -6.03 -11.50
CA HIS A 101 0.63 -5.93 -11.44
C HIS A 101 1.17 -6.83 -10.34
N TYR A 102 2.20 -7.60 -10.63
CA TYR A 102 2.85 -8.51 -9.69
C TYR A 102 4.31 -8.73 -10.08
N VAL A 103 5.08 -9.33 -9.19
CA VAL A 103 6.46 -9.75 -9.42
C VAL A 103 6.52 -11.27 -9.22
N ASN A 104 6.75 -12.00 -10.29
CA ASN A 104 6.89 -13.47 -10.41
C ASN A 104 6.87 -14.26 -9.08
N ASN A 105 5.68 -14.64 -8.61
CA ASN A 105 5.45 -15.46 -7.40
C ASN A 105 6.11 -14.93 -6.11
N SER A 106 6.53 -13.67 -6.10
CA SER A 106 7.18 -13.04 -4.96
C SER A 106 6.23 -12.13 -4.21
N LEU A 107 6.48 -11.96 -2.93
CA LEU A 107 5.86 -10.87 -2.18
C LEU A 107 6.40 -9.53 -2.69
N ILE A 108 5.57 -8.52 -2.66
CA ILE A 108 5.95 -7.12 -2.85
C ILE A 108 5.81 -6.37 -1.54
N HIS A 109 6.71 -5.44 -1.34
CA HIS A 109 6.80 -4.62 -0.14
C HIS A 109 6.55 -3.17 -0.54
N MET A 110 5.41 -2.63 -0.16
CA MET A 110 5.03 -1.28 -0.51
C MET A 110 5.35 -0.32 0.64
N ALA A 111 5.91 0.83 0.31
CA ALA A 111 6.09 1.90 1.29
C ALA A 111 4.74 2.35 1.84
N GLY A 112 4.67 2.56 3.13
CA GLY A 112 3.50 3.07 3.82
C GLY A 112 3.86 4.09 4.88
N ILE A 113 2.88 4.86 5.28
CA ILE A 113 2.89 5.71 6.47
C ILE A 113 1.75 5.31 7.39
N TYR A 114 1.95 5.47 8.70
CA TYR A 114 0.93 5.11 9.67
C TYR A 114 0.97 5.97 10.93
N ASN A 115 -0.11 5.91 11.66
CA ASN A 115 -0.25 6.39 13.04
C ASN A 115 -1.22 5.45 13.80
N ASN A 116 -1.68 5.84 14.96
CA ASN A 116 -2.61 5.05 15.77
C ASN A 116 -4.02 4.91 15.16
N LYS A 117 -4.37 5.69 14.14
CA LYS A 117 -5.69 5.66 13.49
C LYS A 117 -5.71 4.77 12.24
N GLY A 118 -4.56 4.54 11.59
CA GLY A 118 -4.49 3.74 10.37
C GLY A 118 -3.26 4.03 9.53
N CYS A 119 -3.24 3.50 8.31
CA CYS A 119 -2.13 3.65 7.37
C CYS A 119 -2.59 4.09 5.98
N ALA A 120 -1.63 4.60 5.20
CA ALA A 120 -1.78 4.92 3.78
C ALA A 120 -0.60 4.35 2.99
N ILE A 121 -0.86 3.89 1.77
CA ILE A 121 0.17 3.45 0.82
C ILE A 121 0.87 4.68 0.24
N VAL A 122 2.19 4.68 0.27
CA VAL A 122 3.00 5.71 -0.38
C VAL A 122 3.09 5.41 -1.87
N THR A 123 2.81 6.40 -2.69
CA THR A 123 2.87 6.28 -4.14
C THR A 123 3.96 7.17 -4.73
N THR A 124 4.48 6.74 -5.87
CA THR A 124 5.47 7.48 -6.66
C THR A 124 5.03 7.58 -8.12
N LYS A 125 5.77 8.30 -8.94
CA LYS A 125 5.57 8.34 -10.39
C LYS A 125 5.70 6.93 -10.96
N ALA A 126 4.82 6.55 -11.87
CA ALA A 126 4.85 5.25 -12.53
C ALA A 126 6.10 5.07 -13.39
N CYS A 127 6.66 3.86 -13.39
CA CYS A 127 7.73 3.48 -14.29
C CYS A 127 7.22 3.34 -15.74
N THR A 128 8.14 3.19 -16.69
CA THR A 128 7.85 3.11 -18.13
C THR A 128 6.87 2.00 -18.50
N ASN A 129 6.90 0.88 -17.79
CA ASN A 129 6.03 -0.27 -18.06
C ASN A 129 4.58 -0.05 -17.59
N ILE A 130 4.34 0.87 -16.66
CA ILE A 130 3.04 1.08 -16.02
C ILE A 130 2.41 2.41 -16.45
N ILE A 131 3.20 3.38 -16.88
CA ILE A 131 2.74 4.76 -17.13
C ILE A 131 1.59 4.86 -18.15
N ASN A 132 1.51 3.93 -19.10
CA ASN A 132 0.42 3.86 -20.08
C ASN A 132 -0.91 3.39 -19.48
N ILE A 133 -0.88 2.83 -18.28
CA ILE A 133 -2.05 2.36 -17.54
C ILE A 133 -2.47 3.43 -16.54
N HIS A 134 -1.52 3.87 -15.72
CA HIS A 134 -1.73 4.90 -14.71
C HIS A 134 -0.43 5.67 -14.44
N HIS A 135 -0.53 6.98 -14.19
CA HIS A 135 0.65 7.84 -13.95
C HIS A 135 1.29 7.67 -12.55
N ARG A 136 0.63 6.93 -11.65
CA ARG A 136 1.13 6.63 -10.30
C ARG A 136 1.19 5.13 -10.07
N GLN A 137 2.10 4.72 -9.20
CA GLN A 137 2.22 3.36 -8.70
C GLN A 137 2.60 3.36 -7.22
N PRO A 138 2.40 2.26 -6.47
CA PRO A 138 3.00 2.10 -5.14
C PRO A 138 4.52 2.26 -5.21
N LEU A 139 5.10 2.91 -4.20
CA LEU A 139 6.55 2.91 -4.02
C LEU A 139 6.96 1.53 -3.49
N LEU A 140 7.63 0.74 -4.32
CA LEU A 140 8.10 -0.59 -3.95
C LEU A 140 9.44 -0.49 -3.23
N LEU A 141 9.60 -1.30 -2.19
CA LEU A 141 10.77 -1.37 -1.33
C LEU A 141 11.49 -2.72 -1.51
N ASP A 142 12.75 -2.76 -1.11
CA ASP A 142 13.52 -4.00 -1.00
C ASP A 142 13.28 -4.66 0.37
N GLY A 143 12.38 -5.64 0.40
CA GLY A 143 11.99 -6.35 1.61
C GLY A 143 11.43 -5.42 2.70
N LEU A 144 11.79 -5.67 3.95
CA LEU A 144 11.35 -4.88 5.10
C LEU A 144 12.21 -3.63 5.36
N ASN A 145 13.00 -3.18 4.39
CA ASN A 145 13.81 -1.98 4.51
C ASN A 145 12.94 -0.73 4.43
N ILE A 146 12.70 -0.10 5.56
CA ILE A 146 11.92 1.14 5.66
C ILE A 146 12.68 2.28 4.97
N PHE A 147 11.98 3.02 4.14
CA PHE A 147 12.48 4.10 3.27
C PHE A 147 12.77 5.43 3.99
#